data_f2818d55805f38aaa66d2f8cd1a4caeb
#
_entry.id   f2818d55805f38aaa66d2f8cd1a4caeb
#
_cell.length_a   1.000
_cell.length_b   1.000
_cell.length_c   1.000
_cell.angle_alpha   90.00
_cell.angle_beta   90.00
_cell.angle_gamma   90.00
#
_symmetry.space_group_name_H-M   'P 1'
#
loop_
_entity.id
_entity.type
_entity.pdbx_description
1 polymer ?
#
loop_
_entity_poly.entity_id
_entity_poly.type
_entity_poly.pdbx_seq_one_letter_code
_entity_poly.pdbx_strand_id
1 'polypeptide(L)'
;MSLAFLAMTPMVSCTDKNDWDVDSAHDRLFGVKSSALSVDTDDDQPTKIAVNFSAYDKNTEYYIVELSTDSLYDDVPMGGENARIFGEDKSITSAPVDINNLEEYTKYYMRVKAMSSTKAESKWVYYKDGDSFRTPGILHDVLEKDRLDDNIRLTWIPGSNVTTLRYTYKDSEGEIQTEDIALTDADREAGEYKITGLNSNRSYTFSLLNGEKVRGSKTVKTAKGLPSADYTVRLNEDRTVITNEDIEEWANKAFEKMEGASNVSITLGIPAGKTIDLGTEEKAISIPEGVSISFFGRAGEKATLNVKKAVSVAGNHGYISFEHVNIDGLQNTDEGISGCQYFINEDRACDIDSLGFTECNISNMERALVNFKASSGQSVNLLIIDNCISNNHGTGGYAFICMNKGMDKINNIKFVNSTFSNISLGKSSVFDLSKAKSSTTIDINACTFYNVVGADGYFINAKDAKQGIKIKMNKTILAKTANPNARGIQAWDLDANKNGVVKPDATATYQTTDFSFYKNSFEVNKLEVASGSAFKNAANGEFYLKNSILEKEKVGDPRWIR
;
A
#
# COMPACT_ATOMS: atom_id res chain seq x y z
N MET A 1 -40.04 6.44 -71.35
CA MET A 1 -39.18 5.43 -71.95
C MET A 1 -37.80 5.96 -72.16
N SER A 2 -36.87 5.56 -71.31
CA SER A 2 -35.42 5.78 -71.52
C SER A 2 -34.72 4.59 -70.83
N LEU A 3 -34.19 3.71 -71.66
CA LEU A 3 -33.37 2.57 -71.23
C LEU A 3 -32.02 3.09 -70.74
N ALA A 4 -31.68 2.78 -69.49
CA ALA A 4 -30.34 2.94 -68.98
C ALA A 4 -29.57 1.62 -69.24
N PHE A 5 -28.59 1.69 -70.08
CA PHE A 5 -27.58 0.62 -70.32
C PHE A 5 -26.65 0.52 -69.11
N LEU A 6 -26.72 -0.59 -68.39
CA LEU A 6 -25.74 -0.93 -67.36
C LEU A 6 -24.52 -1.55 -68.04
N ALA A 7 -23.43 -0.81 -68.12
CA ALA A 7 -22.16 -1.33 -68.60
C ALA A 7 -21.54 -2.19 -67.50
N MET A 8 -21.55 -3.51 -67.65
CA MET A 8 -20.75 -4.45 -66.89
C MET A 8 -19.27 -4.32 -67.35
N THR A 9 -18.45 -3.70 -66.56
CA THR A 9 -17.00 -3.82 -66.70
C THR A 9 -16.58 -5.21 -66.19
N PRO A 10 -15.84 -6.01 -66.98
CA PRO A 10 -15.29 -7.25 -66.48
C PRO A 10 -14.21 -6.89 -65.45
N MET A 11 -14.36 -7.34 -64.21
CA MET A 11 -13.26 -7.40 -63.27
C MET A 11 -12.28 -8.40 -63.82
N VAL A 12 -11.21 -7.88 -64.40
CA VAL A 12 -10.00 -8.65 -64.66
C VAL A 12 -9.40 -8.92 -63.28
N SER A 13 -9.66 -10.11 -62.77
CA SER A 13 -8.88 -10.68 -61.69
C SER A 13 -7.44 -10.79 -62.23
N CYS A 14 -6.53 -9.93 -61.74
CA CYS A 14 -5.12 -10.18 -61.85
C CYS A 14 -4.83 -11.46 -61.05
N THR A 15 -4.98 -12.59 -61.66
CA THR A 15 -4.21 -13.76 -61.31
C THR A 15 -2.85 -13.54 -61.87
N ASP A 16 -2.05 -12.70 -61.20
CA ASP A 16 -0.61 -12.87 -61.29
C ASP A 16 -0.39 -14.30 -60.83
N LYS A 17 -0.12 -15.16 -61.80
CA LYS A 17 0.63 -16.38 -61.51
C LYS A 17 1.86 -15.89 -60.78
N ASN A 18 1.91 -16.10 -59.47
CA ASN A 18 3.13 -16.11 -58.74
C ASN A 18 3.98 -17.20 -59.39
N ASP A 19 4.74 -16.84 -60.41
CA ASP A 19 5.90 -17.57 -60.83
C ASP A 19 6.92 -17.45 -59.71
N TRP A 20 6.57 -18.16 -58.61
CA TRP A 20 7.59 -18.59 -57.67
C TRP A 20 8.37 -19.67 -58.41
N ASP A 21 9.14 -19.30 -59.41
CA ASP A 21 10.27 -20.08 -59.78
C ASP A 21 11.15 -20.16 -58.54
N VAL A 22 10.93 -21.24 -57.80
CA VAL A 22 11.83 -21.63 -56.71
C VAL A 22 13.14 -21.93 -57.41
N ASP A 23 13.95 -20.89 -57.56
CA ASP A 23 15.33 -21.05 -58.00
C ASP A 23 15.98 -21.98 -56.95
N SER A 24 16.06 -23.26 -57.30
CA SER A 24 16.64 -24.28 -56.44
C SER A 24 18.10 -24.01 -56.10
N ALA A 25 18.76 -23.04 -56.77
CA ALA A 25 20.08 -22.54 -56.45
C ALA A 25 20.06 -21.50 -55.30
N HIS A 26 18.85 -20.99 -54.88
CA HIS A 26 18.72 -19.96 -53.86
C HIS A 26 17.69 -20.37 -52.77
N ASP A 27 17.61 -21.66 -52.43
CA ASP A 27 16.83 -22.15 -51.30
C ASP A 27 17.39 -21.56 -50.01
N ARG A 28 16.71 -20.54 -49.50
CA ARG A 28 17.10 -19.78 -48.32
C ARG A 28 16.40 -20.32 -47.08
N LEU A 29 17.11 -20.34 -45.95
CA LEU A 29 16.54 -20.64 -44.65
C LEU A 29 15.48 -19.61 -44.23
N PHE A 30 14.46 -20.04 -43.50
CA PHE A 30 13.64 -19.15 -42.73
C PHE A 30 14.38 -18.75 -41.44
N GLY A 31 14.25 -17.49 -41.05
CA GLY A 31 14.81 -16.98 -39.80
C GLY A 31 14.09 -17.55 -38.57
N VAL A 32 14.46 -17.09 -37.38
CA VAL A 32 13.75 -17.38 -36.15
C VAL A 32 12.36 -16.72 -36.16
N LYS A 33 11.42 -17.20 -35.35
CA LYS A 33 10.13 -16.55 -35.22
C LYS A 33 10.29 -15.20 -34.50
N SER A 34 9.93 -14.10 -35.13
CA SER A 34 10.06 -12.73 -34.56
C SER A 34 9.30 -12.59 -33.25
N SER A 35 8.09 -13.19 -33.17
CA SER A 35 7.27 -13.18 -31.95
C SER A 35 7.86 -13.97 -30.77
N ALA A 36 8.86 -14.81 -31.00
CA ALA A 36 9.55 -15.60 -29.97
C ALA A 36 10.95 -15.06 -29.65
N LEU A 37 11.41 -14.02 -30.36
CA LEU A 37 12.71 -13.41 -30.10
C LEU A 37 12.58 -12.47 -28.90
N SER A 38 13.17 -12.86 -27.78
CA SER A 38 13.13 -12.11 -26.52
C SER A 38 14.47 -12.14 -25.83
N VAL A 39 14.63 -11.23 -24.87
CA VAL A 39 15.82 -11.12 -24.00
C VAL A 39 15.35 -11.17 -22.57
N ASP A 40 15.90 -12.10 -21.80
CA ASP A 40 15.76 -12.13 -20.35
C ASP A 40 17.01 -11.55 -19.70
N THR A 41 16.81 -10.74 -18.68
CA THR A 41 17.85 -10.08 -17.89
C THR A 41 17.71 -10.45 -16.43
N ASP A 42 18.83 -10.42 -15.70
CA ASP A 42 18.90 -10.69 -14.27
C ASP A 42 19.60 -9.48 -13.59
N ASP A 43 18.92 -8.84 -12.65
CA ASP A 43 19.46 -7.67 -11.97
C ASP A 43 20.69 -8.00 -11.11
N ASP A 44 20.84 -9.26 -10.68
CA ASP A 44 22.01 -9.73 -9.96
C ASP A 44 23.21 -10.05 -10.90
N GLN A 45 22.95 -10.12 -12.22
CA GLN A 45 23.94 -10.40 -13.26
C GLN A 45 23.87 -9.38 -14.41
N PRO A 46 24.12 -8.09 -14.17
CA PRO A 46 23.82 -7.01 -15.12
C PRO A 46 24.65 -7.06 -16.41
N THR A 47 25.68 -7.87 -16.46
CA THR A 47 26.55 -8.06 -17.65
C THR A 47 26.19 -9.30 -18.47
N LYS A 48 25.10 -9.99 -18.10
CA LYS A 48 24.62 -11.21 -18.74
C LYS A 48 23.19 -11.04 -19.22
N ILE A 49 22.88 -11.64 -20.36
CA ILE A 49 21.51 -11.81 -20.85
C ILE A 49 21.30 -13.23 -21.34
N ALA A 50 20.05 -13.68 -21.35
CA ALA A 50 19.65 -14.89 -22.05
C ALA A 50 18.78 -14.49 -23.27
N VAL A 51 19.20 -14.90 -24.46
CA VAL A 51 18.49 -14.67 -25.71
C VAL A 51 17.61 -15.87 -26.01
N ASN A 52 16.32 -15.66 -26.10
CA ASN A 52 15.32 -16.69 -26.41
C ASN A 52 14.82 -16.51 -27.85
N PHE A 53 14.70 -17.60 -28.58
CA PHE A 53 14.05 -17.65 -29.89
C PHE A 53 13.52 -19.05 -30.19
N SER A 54 12.67 -19.17 -31.19
CA SER A 54 12.23 -20.46 -31.70
C SER A 54 12.72 -20.65 -33.13
N ALA A 55 13.31 -21.81 -33.39
CA ALA A 55 13.63 -22.23 -34.75
C ALA A 55 12.38 -22.29 -35.61
N TYR A 56 12.54 -21.90 -36.89
CA TYR A 56 11.47 -22.02 -37.88
C TYR A 56 11.78 -23.14 -38.87
N ASP A 57 13.03 -23.24 -39.31
CA ASP A 57 13.48 -24.20 -40.30
C ASP A 57 14.32 -25.32 -39.67
N LYS A 58 13.91 -26.56 -39.88
CA LYS A 58 14.58 -27.77 -39.36
C LYS A 58 15.96 -28.02 -39.98
N ASN A 59 16.28 -27.32 -41.10
CA ASN A 59 17.59 -27.41 -41.76
C ASN A 59 18.59 -26.39 -41.21
N THR A 60 18.22 -25.60 -40.21
CA THR A 60 19.15 -24.70 -39.52
C THR A 60 20.18 -25.50 -38.73
N GLU A 61 21.45 -25.25 -38.95
CA GLU A 61 22.57 -25.88 -38.25
C GLU A 61 23.00 -25.08 -37.04
N TYR A 62 23.03 -23.74 -37.17
CA TYR A 62 23.42 -22.82 -36.10
C TYR A 62 22.83 -21.42 -36.35
N TYR A 63 23.00 -20.57 -35.35
CA TYR A 63 22.52 -19.19 -35.42
C TYR A 63 23.66 -18.20 -35.19
N ILE A 64 23.55 -17.03 -35.78
CA ILE A 64 24.36 -15.86 -35.46
C ILE A 64 23.49 -14.85 -34.74
N VAL A 65 23.96 -14.40 -33.57
CA VAL A 65 23.37 -13.31 -32.80
C VAL A 65 24.33 -12.12 -32.89
N GLU A 66 23.84 -10.99 -33.31
CA GLU A 66 24.58 -9.73 -33.30
C GLU A 66 23.92 -8.72 -32.37
N LEU A 67 24.73 -8.17 -31.48
CA LEU A 67 24.37 -7.08 -30.57
C LEU A 67 25.17 -5.84 -30.98
N SER A 68 24.54 -4.67 -30.96
CA SER A 68 25.23 -3.40 -31.19
C SER A 68 24.65 -2.31 -30.31
N THR A 69 25.47 -1.35 -29.88
CA THR A 69 24.98 -0.10 -29.27
C THR A 69 24.44 0.88 -30.32
N ASP A 70 24.75 0.66 -31.60
CA ASP A 70 24.16 1.37 -32.72
C ASP A 70 22.93 0.63 -33.26
N SER A 71 22.01 1.37 -33.86
CA SER A 71 20.82 0.78 -34.47
C SER A 71 21.19 -0.18 -35.61
N LEU A 72 20.55 -1.34 -35.65
CA LEU A 72 20.77 -2.38 -36.66
C LEU A 72 19.59 -2.38 -37.66
N TYR A 73 19.92 -2.25 -38.94
CA TYR A 73 19.00 -2.30 -40.07
C TYR A 73 19.54 -3.25 -41.16
N ASP A 74 18.74 -3.51 -42.21
CA ASP A 74 19.13 -4.44 -43.29
C ASP A 74 20.36 -3.97 -44.08
N ASP A 75 20.58 -2.68 -44.20
CA ASP A 75 21.70 -2.05 -44.88
C ASP A 75 22.97 -1.90 -44.04
N VAL A 76 22.87 -2.21 -42.73
CA VAL A 76 24.02 -2.18 -41.81
C VAL A 76 24.81 -3.49 -41.95
N PRO A 77 26.09 -3.43 -42.36
CA PRO A 77 26.97 -4.60 -42.43
C PRO A 77 27.09 -5.29 -41.05
N MET A 78 27.24 -6.61 -41.05
CA MET A 78 27.56 -7.36 -39.86
C MET A 78 28.95 -6.99 -39.33
N GLY A 79 29.10 -6.84 -38.01
CA GLY A 79 30.41 -6.59 -37.39
C GLY A 79 30.88 -5.14 -37.46
N GLY A 80 29.96 -4.17 -37.32
CA GLY A 80 30.32 -2.76 -37.17
C GLY A 80 31.15 -2.49 -35.91
N GLU A 81 31.72 -1.28 -35.79
CA GLU A 81 32.65 -0.88 -34.72
C GLU A 81 32.12 -1.14 -33.32
N ASN A 82 30.82 -0.94 -33.12
CA ASN A 82 30.13 -1.11 -31.82
C ASN A 82 29.32 -2.41 -31.74
N ALA A 83 29.56 -3.34 -32.69
CA ALA A 83 28.87 -4.62 -32.73
C ALA A 83 29.70 -5.75 -32.12
N ARG A 84 28.97 -6.70 -31.52
CA ARG A 84 29.52 -7.98 -31.02
C ARG A 84 28.73 -9.11 -31.66
N ILE A 85 29.46 -10.06 -32.20
CA ILE A 85 28.89 -11.21 -32.92
C ILE A 85 29.13 -12.47 -32.11
N PHE A 86 28.09 -13.32 -32.03
CA PHE A 86 28.11 -14.59 -31.33
C PHE A 86 27.62 -15.69 -32.26
N GLY A 87 28.23 -16.88 -32.17
CA GLY A 87 27.85 -18.06 -32.95
C GLY A 87 28.57 -18.24 -34.29
N GLU A 88 29.58 -17.42 -34.65
CA GLU A 88 30.41 -17.63 -35.83
C GLU A 88 31.20 -18.94 -35.74
N ASP A 89 31.54 -19.39 -34.54
CA ASP A 89 32.15 -20.67 -34.23
C ASP A 89 31.18 -21.86 -34.31
N LYS A 90 29.94 -21.61 -34.74
CA LYS A 90 28.81 -22.58 -34.80
C LYS A 90 28.38 -23.12 -33.46
N SER A 91 28.71 -22.45 -32.37
CA SER A 91 28.37 -22.90 -31.00
C SER A 91 26.88 -22.72 -30.68
N ILE A 92 26.18 -21.79 -31.33
CA ILE A 92 24.76 -21.50 -31.04
C ILE A 92 23.88 -22.39 -31.93
N THR A 93 23.47 -23.55 -31.40
CA THR A 93 22.60 -24.50 -32.12
C THR A 93 21.12 -24.47 -31.65
N SER A 94 20.87 -23.87 -30.51
CA SER A 94 19.50 -23.75 -29.93
C SER A 94 19.43 -22.57 -28.96
N ALA A 95 18.21 -22.13 -28.62
CA ALA A 95 17.92 -21.21 -27.53
C ALA A 95 17.47 -21.97 -26.26
N PRO A 96 17.59 -21.38 -25.04
CA PRO A 96 18.15 -20.04 -24.79
C PRO A 96 19.68 -19.99 -24.96
N VAL A 97 20.19 -18.78 -25.27
CA VAL A 97 21.62 -18.53 -25.42
C VAL A 97 22.08 -17.52 -24.40
N ASP A 98 23.00 -17.91 -23.52
CA ASP A 98 23.62 -17.03 -22.55
C ASP A 98 24.72 -16.17 -23.22
N ILE A 99 24.57 -14.85 -23.19
CA ILE A 99 25.57 -13.90 -23.63
C ILE A 99 26.12 -13.16 -22.43
N ASN A 100 27.41 -13.27 -22.21
CA ASN A 100 28.11 -12.72 -21.05
C ASN A 100 29.04 -11.56 -21.42
N ASN A 101 29.57 -10.88 -20.41
CA ASN A 101 30.51 -9.78 -20.53
C ASN A 101 29.98 -8.60 -21.37
N LEU A 102 28.68 -8.34 -21.26
CA LEU A 102 28.09 -7.11 -21.76
C LEU A 102 28.41 -5.95 -20.81
N GLU A 103 28.21 -4.74 -21.28
CA GLU A 103 28.27 -3.58 -20.41
C GLU A 103 26.93 -3.42 -19.67
N GLU A 104 26.97 -3.19 -18.38
CA GLU A 104 25.79 -2.89 -17.58
C GLU A 104 25.19 -1.53 -17.93
N TYR A 105 23.90 -1.37 -17.69
CA TYR A 105 23.09 -0.18 -17.95
C TYR A 105 23.25 0.37 -19.38
N THR A 106 23.56 -0.52 -20.34
CA THR A 106 23.86 -0.18 -21.73
C THR A 106 22.72 -0.60 -22.64
N LYS A 107 22.38 0.28 -23.56
CA LYS A 107 21.35 0.03 -24.57
C LYS A 107 21.95 -0.77 -25.71
N TYR A 108 21.29 -1.89 -26.06
CA TYR A 108 21.67 -2.73 -27.19
C TYR A 108 20.52 -2.93 -28.16
N TYR A 109 20.84 -2.95 -29.43
CA TYR A 109 20.01 -3.49 -30.49
C TYR A 109 20.45 -4.91 -30.78
N MET A 110 19.52 -5.77 -31.22
CA MET A 110 19.81 -7.17 -31.47
C MET A 110 19.13 -7.66 -32.75
N ARG A 111 19.88 -8.47 -33.54
CA ARG A 111 19.33 -9.24 -34.64
C ARG A 111 19.89 -10.66 -34.64
N VAL A 112 19.11 -11.59 -35.19
CA VAL A 112 19.47 -13.02 -35.24
C VAL A 112 19.22 -13.53 -36.65
N LYS A 113 20.11 -14.37 -37.15
CA LYS A 113 19.90 -15.12 -38.40
C LYS A 113 20.26 -16.59 -38.27
N ALA A 114 19.58 -17.42 -39.05
CA ALA A 114 19.81 -18.85 -39.16
C ALA A 114 20.81 -19.17 -40.27
N MET A 115 21.66 -20.15 -40.01
CA MET A 115 22.78 -20.55 -40.89
C MET A 115 22.69 -22.04 -41.23
N SER A 116 23.12 -22.41 -42.43
CA SER A 116 23.25 -23.80 -42.91
C SER A 116 24.41 -23.91 -43.86
N SER A 117 25.01 -25.10 -43.93
CA SER A 117 26.02 -25.42 -44.93
C SER A 117 25.43 -25.78 -46.30
N THR A 118 24.13 -26.09 -46.34
CA THR A 118 23.46 -26.61 -47.54
C THR A 118 22.44 -25.63 -48.15
N LYS A 119 22.10 -24.58 -47.42
CA LYS A 119 21.14 -23.54 -47.84
C LYS A 119 21.72 -22.16 -47.67
N ALA A 120 21.22 -21.19 -48.41
CA ALA A 120 21.51 -19.78 -48.17
C ALA A 120 21.02 -19.36 -46.78
N GLU A 121 21.76 -18.48 -46.11
CA GLU A 121 21.42 -17.94 -44.79
C GLU A 121 20.04 -17.26 -44.79
N SER A 122 19.37 -17.24 -43.62
CA SER A 122 18.12 -16.52 -43.50
C SER A 122 18.31 -15.00 -43.62
N LYS A 123 17.21 -14.26 -43.77
CA LYS A 123 17.21 -12.82 -43.46
C LYS A 123 17.43 -12.62 -41.98
N TRP A 124 17.88 -11.43 -41.60
CA TRP A 124 17.92 -10.99 -40.22
C TRP A 124 16.53 -10.89 -39.62
N VAL A 125 16.38 -11.30 -38.41
CA VAL A 125 15.20 -11.07 -37.58
C VAL A 125 15.61 -10.17 -36.42
N TYR A 126 14.92 -9.07 -36.29
CA TYR A 126 15.24 -8.02 -35.34
C TYR A 126 14.44 -8.20 -34.04
N TYR A 127 15.08 -7.88 -32.90
CA TYR A 127 14.39 -7.80 -31.62
C TYR A 127 13.31 -6.74 -31.70
N LYS A 128 12.06 -7.13 -31.40
CA LYS A 128 10.87 -6.24 -31.43
C LYS A 128 10.88 -5.27 -32.62
N ASP A 129 11.07 -5.80 -33.83
CA ASP A 129 11.05 -5.04 -35.09
C ASP A 129 12.05 -3.86 -35.14
N GLY A 130 13.19 -4.03 -34.48
CA GLY A 130 14.27 -3.04 -34.48
C GLY A 130 14.33 -2.15 -33.25
N ASP A 131 13.52 -2.43 -32.23
CA ASP A 131 13.64 -1.78 -30.91
C ASP A 131 14.90 -2.29 -30.17
N SER A 132 15.20 -1.64 -29.08
CA SER A 132 16.35 -1.95 -28.24
C SER A 132 15.94 -2.49 -26.89
N PHE A 133 16.85 -3.17 -26.23
CA PHE A 133 16.77 -3.45 -24.79
C PHE A 133 17.92 -2.77 -24.06
N ARG A 134 17.83 -2.71 -22.74
CA ARG A 134 18.92 -2.22 -21.89
C ARG A 134 19.31 -3.32 -20.90
N THR A 135 20.61 -3.55 -20.75
CA THR A 135 21.14 -4.39 -19.66
C THR A 135 20.82 -3.77 -18.31
N PRO A 136 20.57 -4.56 -17.25
CA PRO A 136 20.37 -4.03 -15.92
C PRO A 136 21.53 -3.15 -15.46
N GLY A 137 21.25 -2.25 -14.53
CA GLY A 137 22.27 -1.48 -13.83
C GLY A 137 22.70 -2.18 -12.55
N ILE A 138 23.82 -1.76 -12.00
CA ILE A 138 24.33 -2.30 -10.72
C ILE A 138 23.58 -1.78 -9.50
N LEU A 139 22.74 -0.73 -9.64
CA LEU A 139 21.98 -0.13 -8.55
C LEU A 139 20.71 -0.95 -8.29
N HIS A 140 20.59 -1.50 -7.08
CA HIS A 140 19.43 -2.30 -6.67
C HIS A 140 18.18 -1.45 -6.45
N ASP A 141 17.03 -2.09 -6.39
CA ASP A 141 15.78 -1.42 -6.02
C ASP A 141 15.82 -0.98 -4.56
N VAL A 142 15.33 0.22 -4.28
CA VAL A 142 15.28 0.76 -2.93
C VAL A 142 14.09 0.16 -2.19
N LEU A 143 14.36 -0.58 -1.13
CA LEU A 143 13.33 -1.18 -0.29
C LEU A 143 12.59 -0.11 0.52
N GLU A 144 11.38 -0.42 0.94
CA GLU A 144 10.57 0.51 1.73
C GLU A 144 11.25 0.93 3.03
N LYS A 145 11.93 0.02 3.71
CA LYS A 145 12.71 0.28 4.94
C LYS A 145 13.91 1.22 4.72
N ASP A 146 14.39 1.32 3.49
CA ASP A 146 15.55 2.13 3.09
C ASP A 146 15.14 3.49 2.51
N ARG A 147 13.84 3.80 2.49
CA ARG A 147 13.23 4.99 1.93
C ARG A 147 12.46 5.75 3.00
N LEU A 148 13.16 6.65 3.70
CA LEU A 148 12.56 7.47 4.74
C LEU A 148 12.12 8.85 4.20
N ASP A 149 11.60 9.68 5.09
CA ASP A 149 11.10 11.02 4.75
C ASP A 149 12.23 12.04 4.48
N ASP A 150 13.40 11.84 5.05
CA ASP A 150 14.56 12.74 4.97
C ASP A 150 15.84 12.05 4.50
N ASN A 151 15.81 10.77 4.24
CA ASN A 151 16.96 10.00 3.78
C ASN A 151 16.58 8.79 2.95
N ILE A 152 17.52 8.33 2.13
CA ILE A 152 17.42 7.12 1.33
C ILE A 152 18.76 6.38 1.45
N ARG A 153 18.70 5.07 1.73
CA ARG A 153 19.85 4.18 1.61
C ARG A 153 19.81 3.48 0.26
N LEU A 154 20.82 3.70 -0.53
CA LEU A 154 21.06 3.04 -1.80
C LEU A 154 21.99 1.85 -1.61
N THR A 155 21.72 0.77 -2.32
CA THR A 155 22.59 -0.41 -2.35
C THR A 155 22.87 -0.81 -3.80
N TRP A 156 24.06 -1.34 -4.05
CA TRP A 156 24.49 -1.81 -5.37
C TRP A 156 25.42 -3.00 -5.23
N ILE A 157 25.83 -3.58 -6.36
CA ILE A 157 26.75 -4.73 -6.38
C ILE A 157 28.08 -4.33 -5.73
N PRO A 158 28.46 -4.92 -4.56
CA PRO A 158 29.70 -4.57 -3.85
C PRO A 158 30.95 -4.73 -4.70
N GLY A 159 31.94 -3.88 -4.47
CA GLY A 159 33.20 -3.90 -5.23
C GLY A 159 33.10 -3.37 -6.66
N SER A 160 31.93 -2.84 -7.06
CA SER A 160 31.78 -2.22 -8.38
C SER A 160 32.65 -0.99 -8.55
N ASN A 161 33.21 -0.84 -9.75
CA ASN A 161 34.02 0.34 -10.08
C ASN A 161 33.13 1.56 -10.34
N VAL A 162 32.78 2.27 -9.27
CA VAL A 162 32.01 3.52 -9.29
C VAL A 162 32.77 4.61 -8.54
N THR A 163 32.70 5.83 -9.02
CA THR A 163 33.42 6.97 -8.43
C THR A 163 32.49 8.00 -7.81
N THR A 164 31.26 8.09 -8.35
CA THR A 164 30.36 9.18 -8.02
C THR A 164 28.93 8.66 -7.89
N LEU A 165 28.23 9.11 -6.86
CA LEU A 165 26.79 9.03 -6.76
C LEU A 165 26.22 10.40 -7.08
N ARG A 166 25.50 10.48 -8.19
CA ARG A 166 24.79 11.67 -8.64
C ARG A 166 23.31 11.53 -8.32
N TYR A 167 22.69 12.61 -7.81
CA TYR A 167 21.24 12.65 -7.73
C TYR A 167 20.69 13.97 -8.27
N THR A 168 19.53 13.86 -8.91
CA THR A 168 18.82 14.99 -9.49
C THR A 168 17.40 15.05 -8.94
N TYR A 169 16.89 16.26 -8.79
CA TYR A 169 15.51 16.51 -8.35
C TYR A 169 15.00 17.84 -8.92
N LYS A 170 13.69 18.01 -8.95
CA LYS A 170 13.08 19.30 -9.28
C LYS A 170 12.89 20.10 -7.99
N ASP A 171 13.34 21.34 -7.99
CA ASP A 171 13.10 22.28 -6.89
C ASP A 171 11.66 22.81 -6.86
N SER A 172 11.37 23.82 -6.05
CA SER A 172 10.05 24.45 -5.92
C SER A 172 9.62 25.25 -7.16
N GLU A 173 10.58 25.65 -7.98
CA GLU A 173 10.36 26.41 -9.22
C GLU A 173 10.24 25.48 -10.43
N GLY A 174 10.50 24.19 -10.23
CA GLY A 174 10.47 23.16 -11.27
C GLY A 174 11.80 22.96 -12.00
N GLU A 175 12.85 23.67 -11.58
CA GLU A 175 14.19 23.56 -12.15
C GLU A 175 14.89 22.29 -11.66
N ILE A 176 15.70 21.70 -12.56
CA ILE A 176 16.43 20.48 -12.23
C ILE A 176 17.71 20.86 -11.48
N GLN A 177 17.80 20.41 -10.25
CA GLN A 177 18.99 20.48 -9.42
C GLN A 177 19.78 19.18 -9.53
N THR A 178 21.12 19.29 -9.50
CA THR A 178 22.02 18.14 -9.59
C THR A 178 23.08 18.25 -8.51
N GLU A 179 23.27 17.14 -7.78
CA GLU A 179 24.27 17.03 -6.71
C GLU A 179 25.13 15.79 -6.94
N ASP A 180 26.43 15.92 -6.76
CA ASP A 180 27.41 14.85 -6.91
C ASP A 180 28.11 14.56 -5.57
N ILE A 181 28.15 13.29 -5.21
CA ILE A 181 28.82 12.77 -4.02
C ILE A 181 29.96 11.86 -4.47
N ALA A 182 31.20 12.20 -4.11
CA ALA A 182 32.35 11.34 -4.34
C ALA A 182 32.28 10.13 -3.41
N LEU A 183 32.31 8.92 -3.98
CA LEU A 183 32.29 7.68 -3.23
C LEU A 183 33.70 7.29 -2.77
N THR A 184 33.83 6.89 -1.51
CA THR A 184 35.08 6.37 -0.93
C THR A 184 35.28 4.90 -1.30
N ASP A 185 36.50 4.38 -1.06
CA ASP A 185 36.79 2.95 -1.25
C ASP A 185 35.88 2.09 -0.34
N ALA A 186 35.65 2.54 0.89
CA ALA A 186 34.77 1.84 1.85
C ALA A 186 33.31 1.77 1.33
N ASP A 187 32.79 2.85 0.75
CA ASP A 187 31.44 2.85 0.16
C ASP A 187 31.34 1.86 -1.00
N ARG A 188 32.39 1.81 -1.83
CA ARG A 188 32.45 0.88 -2.96
C ARG A 188 32.52 -0.57 -2.55
N GLU A 189 33.34 -0.86 -1.54
CA GLU A 189 33.47 -2.22 -0.98
C GLU A 189 32.17 -2.67 -0.28
N ALA A 190 31.54 -1.77 0.47
CA ALA A 190 30.25 -2.04 1.12
C ALA A 190 29.11 -2.18 0.11
N GLY A 191 29.19 -1.49 -1.04
CA GLY A 191 28.11 -1.44 -2.01
C GLY A 191 26.87 -0.71 -1.50
N GLU A 192 27.06 0.31 -0.63
CA GLU A 192 25.95 1.08 -0.10
C GLU A 192 26.33 2.54 0.23
N TYR A 193 25.34 3.40 0.22
CA TYR A 193 25.46 4.79 0.68
C TYR A 193 24.13 5.32 1.21
N LYS A 194 24.14 5.99 2.35
CA LYS A 194 22.97 6.64 2.94
C LYS A 194 23.02 8.15 2.68
N ILE A 195 22.12 8.63 1.85
CA ILE A 195 21.95 10.07 1.56
C ILE A 195 20.98 10.63 2.61
N THR A 196 21.35 11.72 3.25
CA THR A 196 20.56 12.40 4.28
C THR A 196 20.25 13.84 3.87
N GLY A 197 19.29 14.49 4.55
CA GLY A 197 18.90 15.88 4.27
C GLY A 197 17.99 16.04 3.05
N LEU A 198 17.38 14.95 2.57
CA LEU A 198 16.43 14.99 1.47
C LEU A 198 15.10 15.59 1.92
N ASN A 199 14.39 16.22 0.98
CA ASN A 199 13.03 16.71 1.21
C ASN A 199 12.03 15.55 1.14
N SER A 200 11.07 15.55 2.05
CA SER A 200 10.00 14.55 2.09
C SER A 200 9.05 14.66 0.88
N ASN A 201 8.44 13.52 0.52
CA ASN A 201 7.44 13.41 -0.56
C ASN A 201 7.94 13.92 -1.94
N ARG A 202 9.27 13.93 -2.15
CA ARG A 202 9.94 14.42 -3.37
C ARG A 202 10.60 13.28 -4.13
N SER A 203 10.52 13.32 -5.46
CA SER A 203 11.20 12.36 -6.33
C SER A 203 12.64 12.79 -6.60
N TYR A 204 13.55 11.84 -6.46
CA TYR A 204 14.98 11.96 -6.75
C TYR A 204 15.36 10.87 -7.75
N THR A 205 16.18 11.22 -8.73
CA THR A 205 16.81 10.23 -9.62
C THR A 205 18.26 10.07 -9.20
N PHE A 206 18.62 8.90 -8.74
CA PHE A 206 19.98 8.53 -8.32
C PHE A 206 20.67 7.78 -9.43
N SER A 207 21.93 8.11 -9.69
CA SER A 207 22.77 7.47 -10.71
C SER A 207 24.15 7.19 -10.13
N LEU A 208 24.63 5.96 -10.31
CA LEU A 208 26.02 5.60 -10.02
C LEU A 208 26.85 5.78 -11.27
N LEU A 209 28.00 6.46 -11.15
CA LEU A 209 28.87 6.76 -12.28
C LEU A 209 30.30 6.24 -12.04
N ASN A 210 30.94 5.83 -13.15
CA ASN A 210 32.39 5.68 -13.23
C ASN A 210 32.92 6.73 -14.23
N GLY A 211 33.52 7.79 -13.69
CA GLY A 211 33.72 8.99 -14.49
C GLY A 211 32.39 9.56 -14.97
N GLU A 212 32.21 9.68 -16.28
CA GLU A 212 30.94 10.15 -16.86
C GLU A 212 29.96 9.02 -17.24
N LYS A 213 30.42 7.77 -17.20
CA LYS A 213 29.62 6.61 -17.58
C LYS A 213 28.66 6.21 -16.48
N VAL A 214 27.36 6.24 -16.77
CA VAL A 214 26.31 5.76 -15.84
C VAL A 214 26.31 4.24 -15.81
N ARG A 215 26.42 3.68 -14.60
CA ARG A 215 26.45 2.24 -14.30
C ARG A 215 25.13 1.69 -13.74
N GLY A 216 24.23 2.56 -13.37
CA GLY A 216 22.90 2.26 -12.87
C GLY A 216 22.17 3.53 -12.50
N SER A 217 20.85 3.55 -12.66
CA SER A 217 20.02 4.69 -12.29
C SER A 217 18.63 4.24 -11.87
N LYS A 218 18.13 4.81 -10.76
CA LYS A 218 16.80 4.57 -10.23
C LYS A 218 16.15 5.89 -9.80
N THR A 219 14.86 6.01 -10.05
CA THR A 219 14.07 7.14 -9.53
C THR A 219 13.28 6.68 -8.32
N VAL A 220 13.48 7.35 -7.20
CA VAL A 220 12.88 7.01 -5.90
C VAL A 220 12.24 8.27 -5.31
N LYS A 221 11.04 8.12 -4.80
CA LYS A 221 10.35 9.19 -4.09
C LYS A 221 10.54 9.00 -2.58
N THR A 222 11.05 10.02 -1.86
CA THR A 222 11.09 9.98 -0.39
C THR A 222 9.70 9.78 0.20
N ALA A 223 9.63 9.22 1.37
CA ALA A 223 8.37 9.01 2.06
C ALA A 223 7.70 10.33 2.47
N LYS A 224 6.43 10.24 2.91
CA LYS A 224 5.68 11.35 3.47
C LYS A 224 6.40 11.86 4.72
N GLY A 225 6.57 13.16 4.84
CA GLY A 225 7.15 13.80 6.01
C GLY A 225 6.21 13.82 7.20
N LEU A 226 6.76 14.17 8.36
CA LEU A 226 5.97 14.38 9.56
C LEU A 226 4.92 15.49 9.32
N PRO A 227 3.72 15.35 9.89
CA PRO A 227 2.73 16.43 9.89
C PRO A 227 3.33 17.72 10.48
N SER A 228 2.98 18.85 9.90
CA SER A 228 3.39 20.16 10.43
C SER A 228 2.74 20.41 11.78
N ALA A 229 3.52 20.89 12.75
CA ALA A 229 3.08 21.23 14.09
C ALA A 229 3.92 22.38 14.65
N ASP A 230 3.45 23.03 15.72
CA ASP A 230 4.19 24.08 16.40
C ASP A 230 5.49 23.54 17.00
N TYR A 231 5.44 22.32 17.48
CA TYR A 231 6.62 21.61 17.97
C TYR A 231 6.68 20.18 17.42
N THR A 232 7.82 19.83 16.83
CA THR A 232 8.06 18.50 16.26
C THR A 232 9.17 17.80 17.01
N VAL A 233 8.90 16.59 17.46
CA VAL A 233 9.84 15.70 18.15
C VAL A 233 10.15 14.51 17.27
N ARG A 234 11.40 14.29 16.92
CA ARG A 234 11.86 13.04 16.30
C ARG A 234 12.47 12.17 17.40
N LEU A 235 11.77 11.10 17.77
CA LEU A 235 12.27 10.18 18.79
C LEU A 235 13.51 9.45 18.26
N ASN A 236 14.49 9.25 19.15
CA ASN A 236 15.68 8.49 18.85
C ASN A 236 15.36 6.99 18.71
N GLU A 237 16.19 6.27 17.96
CA GLU A 237 16.00 4.84 17.69
C GLU A 237 16.17 3.93 18.94
N ASP A 238 16.81 4.43 19.98
CA ASP A 238 17.02 3.77 21.28
C ASP A 238 15.89 4.04 22.29
N ARG A 239 14.92 4.88 21.91
CA ARG A 239 13.77 5.18 22.77
C ARG A 239 12.87 3.96 22.93
N THR A 240 12.57 3.57 24.18
CA THR A 240 11.75 2.40 24.53
C THR A 240 10.45 2.73 25.23
N VAL A 241 10.29 3.95 25.73
CA VAL A 241 9.09 4.39 26.45
C VAL A 241 8.77 5.86 26.18
N ILE A 242 7.48 6.21 26.13
CA ILE A 242 6.95 7.57 26.16
C ILE A 242 6.23 7.73 27.50
N THR A 243 6.61 8.71 28.30
CA THR A 243 6.05 8.97 29.62
C THR A 243 5.22 10.27 29.65
N ASN A 244 4.49 10.51 30.75
CA ASN A 244 3.80 11.78 30.95
C ASN A 244 4.77 12.96 31.03
N GLU A 245 5.88 12.75 31.70
CA GLU A 245 6.94 13.75 31.83
C GLU A 245 7.48 14.19 30.47
N ASP A 246 7.60 13.25 29.51
CA ASP A 246 7.97 13.56 28.14
C ASP A 246 6.91 14.43 27.45
N ILE A 247 5.63 14.01 27.54
CA ILE A 247 4.51 14.74 26.91
C ILE A 247 4.41 16.16 27.49
N GLU A 248 4.53 16.31 28.82
CA GLU A 248 4.52 17.61 29.50
C GLU A 248 5.71 18.49 29.08
N GLU A 249 6.91 17.93 28.99
CA GLU A 249 8.09 18.64 28.50
C GLU A 249 7.90 19.18 27.09
N TRP A 250 7.40 18.32 26.18
CA TRP A 250 7.18 18.73 24.78
C TRP A 250 6.04 19.75 24.66
N ALA A 251 5.00 19.62 25.48
CA ALA A 251 3.93 20.60 25.54
C ALA A 251 4.46 21.97 26.02
N ASN A 252 5.24 22.00 27.07
CA ASN A 252 5.85 23.24 27.58
C ASN A 252 6.74 23.90 26.51
N LYS A 253 7.57 23.15 25.79
CA LYS A 253 8.38 23.66 24.67
C LYS A 253 7.52 24.22 23.52
N ALA A 254 6.39 23.60 23.25
CA ALA A 254 5.46 24.10 22.23
C ALA A 254 4.83 25.43 22.67
N PHE A 255 4.37 25.54 23.92
CA PHE A 255 3.82 26.77 24.48
C PHE A 255 4.88 27.89 24.57
N GLU A 256 6.12 27.58 24.97
CA GLU A 256 7.21 28.55 24.99
C GLU A 256 7.49 29.11 23.60
N LYS A 257 7.47 28.24 22.56
CA LYS A 257 7.66 28.66 21.17
C LYS A 257 6.51 29.50 20.63
N MET A 258 5.30 29.25 21.09
CA MET A 258 4.07 29.89 20.66
C MET A 258 3.55 30.85 21.75
N GLU A 259 4.41 31.75 22.20
CA GLU A 259 4.17 32.67 23.30
C GLU A 259 2.74 33.29 23.29
N GLY A 260 2.03 33.10 24.41
CA GLY A 260 0.66 33.59 24.55
C GLY A 260 -0.45 32.74 23.90
N ALA A 261 -0.11 31.63 23.26
CA ALA A 261 -1.11 30.72 22.70
C ALA A 261 -1.83 29.94 23.82
N SER A 262 -3.15 29.77 23.67
CA SER A 262 -3.96 28.90 24.54
C SER A 262 -3.97 27.44 24.06
N ASN A 263 -3.63 27.20 22.80
CA ASN A 263 -3.56 25.88 22.18
C ASN A 263 -2.30 25.75 21.35
N VAL A 264 -1.68 24.59 21.40
CA VAL A 264 -0.48 24.23 20.62
C VAL A 264 -0.61 22.86 20.01
N SER A 265 0.19 22.61 18.98
CA SER A 265 0.25 21.33 18.30
C SER A 265 1.63 20.67 18.40
N ILE A 266 1.65 19.35 18.57
CA ILE A 266 2.85 18.53 18.67
C ILE A 266 2.78 17.38 17.67
N THR A 267 3.86 17.13 16.97
CA THR A 267 4.04 15.90 16.18
C THR A 267 5.20 15.09 16.73
N LEU A 268 4.93 13.84 17.11
CA LEU A 268 5.93 12.86 17.54
C LEU A 268 6.25 11.94 16.36
N GLY A 269 7.46 12.06 15.80
CA GLY A 269 7.98 11.15 14.79
C GLY A 269 8.57 9.90 15.44
N ILE A 270 7.88 8.77 15.34
CA ILE A 270 8.25 7.50 15.96
C ILE A 270 9.13 6.70 14.98
N PRO A 271 10.32 6.23 15.41
CA PRO A 271 11.24 5.52 14.51
C PRO A 271 10.62 4.20 13.99
N ALA A 272 10.86 3.92 12.70
CA ALA A 272 10.33 2.73 12.03
C ALA A 272 10.80 1.42 12.68
N GLY A 273 9.92 0.42 12.74
CA GLY A 273 10.20 -0.94 13.23
C GLY A 273 10.49 -1.03 14.73
N LYS A 274 10.37 0.06 15.49
CA LYS A 274 10.63 0.05 16.94
C LYS A 274 9.37 -0.25 17.73
N THR A 275 9.57 -0.92 18.87
CA THR A 275 8.53 -1.10 19.88
C THR A 275 8.77 -0.11 21.01
N ILE A 276 7.75 0.71 21.30
CA ILE A 276 7.80 1.75 22.32
C ILE A 276 6.60 1.57 23.25
N ASP A 277 6.85 1.51 24.55
CA ASP A 277 5.80 1.46 25.55
C ASP A 277 5.14 2.84 25.68
N LEU A 278 3.83 2.89 25.56
CA LEU A 278 3.01 4.09 25.77
C LEU A 278 2.53 4.12 27.23
N GLY A 279 3.20 4.91 28.05
CA GLY A 279 3.04 4.91 29.49
C GLY A 279 3.86 3.83 30.19
N THR A 280 3.64 3.69 31.49
CA THR A 280 4.30 2.68 32.32
C THR A 280 3.25 1.77 32.97
N GLU A 281 3.68 0.71 33.64
CA GLU A 281 2.77 -0.16 34.42
C GLU A 281 2.01 0.62 35.52
N GLU A 282 2.58 1.70 36.00
CA GLU A 282 1.98 2.50 37.08
C GLU A 282 1.18 3.70 36.56
N LYS A 283 1.66 4.35 35.48
CA LYS A 283 1.11 5.62 34.98
C LYS A 283 0.62 5.52 33.53
N ALA A 284 -0.65 5.90 33.31
CA ALA A 284 -1.23 6.13 32.00
C ALA A 284 -0.64 7.41 31.35
N ILE A 285 -0.67 7.50 30.03
CA ILE A 285 -0.42 8.74 29.31
C ILE A 285 -1.63 9.67 29.49
N SER A 286 -1.38 10.94 29.77
CA SER A 286 -2.39 11.99 29.79
C SER A 286 -1.97 13.10 28.83
N ILE A 287 -2.85 13.46 27.90
CA ILE A 287 -2.60 14.58 27.00
C ILE A 287 -2.95 15.88 27.75
N PRO A 288 -2.02 16.86 27.89
CA PRO A 288 -2.30 18.10 28.59
C PRO A 288 -3.37 18.94 27.86
N GLU A 289 -4.17 19.67 28.63
CA GLU A 289 -5.20 20.57 28.08
C GLU A 289 -4.57 21.60 27.12
N GLY A 290 -5.26 21.91 26.02
CA GLY A 290 -4.78 22.82 25.00
C GLY A 290 -3.75 22.23 24.04
N VAL A 291 -3.40 20.96 24.19
CA VAL A 291 -2.42 20.29 23.33
C VAL A 291 -3.11 19.41 22.30
N SER A 292 -2.88 19.71 21.02
CA SER A 292 -3.17 18.80 19.92
C SER A 292 -1.94 17.94 19.65
N ILE A 293 -2.08 16.63 19.49
CA ILE A 293 -0.94 15.73 19.34
C ILE A 293 -1.13 14.69 18.24
N SER A 294 -0.06 14.47 17.47
CA SER A 294 0.03 13.38 16.48
C SER A 294 1.15 12.43 16.84
N PHE A 295 0.82 11.15 17.02
CA PHE A 295 1.75 10.03 17.11
C PHE A 295 1.95 9.47 15.71
N PHE A 296 3.03 9.85 15.04
CA PHE A 296 3.28 9.55 13.64
C PHE A 296 4.43 8.55 13.49
N GLY A 297 4.14 7.33 13.02
CA GLY A 297 5.16 6.37 12.63
C GLY A 297 5.92 6.83 11.39
N ARG A 298 7.24 6.97 11.50
CA ARG A 298 8.07 7.30 10.34
C ARG A 298 8.00 6.17 9.32
N ALA A 299 8.25 6.51 8.06
CA ALA A 299 8.19 5.56 6.95
C ALA A 299 9.12 4.36 7.15
N GLY A 300 8.72 3.22 6.63
CA GLY A 300 9.35 1.92 6.80
C GLY A 300 8.42 0.94 7.50
N GLU A 301 8.95 -0.05 8.18
CA GLU A 301 8.16 -0.93 9.01
C GLU A 301 7.45 -0.14 10.11
N LYS A 302 6.14 -0.38 10.29
CA LYS A 302 5.38 0.33 11.32
C LYS A 302 5.95 0.12 12.71
N ALA A 303 6.18 1.21 13.42
CA ALA A 303 6.51 1.13 14.83
C ALA A 303 5.34 0.58 15.64
N THR A 304 5.63 -0.10 16.75
CA THR A 304 4.62 -0.63 17.66
C THR A 304 4.56 0.21 18.93
N LEU A 305 3.37 0.72 19.24
CA LEU A 305 3.05 1.34 20.52
C LEU A 305 2.39 0.27 21.42
N ASN A 306 3.12 -0.20 22.41
CA ASN A 306 2.60 -1.08 23.43
C ASN A 306 1.78 -0.27 24.43
N VAL A 307 0.51 -0.56 24.55
CA VAL A 307 -0.38 0.15 25.48
C VAL A 307 -0.35 -0.50 26.86
N LYS A 308 0.38 0.12 27.79
CA LYS A 308 0.46 -0.38 29.18
C LYS A 308 -0.78 -0.03 29.97
N LYS A 309 -1.27 1.19 29.82
CA LYS A 309 -2.52 1.70 30.38
C LYS A 309 -3.22 2.61 29.41
N ALA A 310 -4.52 2.74 29.57
CA ALA A 310 -5.34 3.58 28.71
C ALA A 310 -4.86 5.04 28.68
N VAL A 311 -4.90 5.64 27.51
CA VAL A 311 -4.61 7.07 27.33
C VAL A 311 -5.77 7.90 27.84
N SER A 312 -5.48 8.94 28.64
CA SER A 312 -6.44 9.96 29.05
C SER A 312 -6.38 11.17 28.14
N VAL A 313 -7.55 11.68 27.80
CA VAL A 313 -7.77 12.79 26.86
C VAL A 313 -8.66 13.88 27.46
N ALA A 314 -8.49 14.14 28.77
CA ALA A 314 -9.24 15.19 29.46
C ALA A 314 -8.78 16.59 29.01
N GLY A 315 -9.73 17.54 28.95
CA GLY A 315 -9.46 18.90 28.50
C GLY A 315 -9.86 19.16 27.05
N ASN A 316 -9.38 20.26 26.50
CA ASN A 316 -9.72 20.72 25.15
C ASN A 316 -8.59 20.40 24.18
N HIS A 317 -8.91 19.74 23.05
CA HIS A 317 -7.93 19.33 22.05
C HIS A 317 -8.47 19.59 20.64
N GLY A 318 -7.69 20.23 19.78
CA GLY A 318 -8.00 20.35 18.35
C GLY A 318 -7.94 18.99 17.68
N TYR A 319 -6.89 18.22 17.94
CA TYR A 319 -6.83 16.84 17.48
C TYR A 319 -5.96 15.96 18.39
N ILE A 320 -6.28 14.67 18.38
CA ILE A 320 -5.43 13.58 18.88
C ILE A 320 -5.41 12.52 17.80
N SER A 321 -4.26 12.24 17.23
CA SER A 321 -4.13 11.33 16.09
C SER A 321 -3.00 10.32 16.26
N PHE A 322 -3.25 9.14 15.70
CA PHE A 322 -2.28 8.04 15.56
C PHE A 322 -2.22 7.69 14.08
N GLU A 323 -1.04 7.78 13.48
CA GLU A 323 -0.86 7.54 12.05
C GLU A 323 0.34 6.63 11.80
N HIS A 324 0.15 5.61 10.95
CA HIS A 324 1.18 4.67 10.50
C HIS A 324 1.91 3.93 11.64
N VAL A 325 1.17 3.50 12.66
CA VAL A 325 1.70 2.74 13.81
C VAL A 325 0.89 1.46 14.05
N ASN A 326 1.52 0.49 14.68
CA ASN A 326 0.82 -0.60 15.34
C ASN A 326 0.47 -0.15 16.77
N ILE A 327 -0.76 -0.37 17.19
CA ILE A 327 -1.23 -0.13 18.56
C ILE A 327 -1.58 -1.49 19.15
N ASP A 328 -0.81 -1.96 20.12
CA ASP A 328 -0.96 -3.28 20.70
C ASP A 328 -1.22 -3.20 22.20
N GLY A 329 -2.36 -3.71 22.62
CA GLY A 329 -2.73 -3.80 24.03
C GLY A 329 -2.28 -5.09 24.71
N LEU A 330 -1.51 -5.95 24.01
CA LEU A 330 -1.03 -7.22 24.54
C LEU A 330 -0.05 -6.99 25.70
N GLN A 331 -0.38 -7.56 26.85
CA GLN A 331 0.48 -7.52 28.03
C GLN A 331 0.87 -8.94 28.43
N ASN A 332 2.14 -9.12 28.75
CA ASN A 332 2.64 -10.33 29.39
C ASN A 332 2.48 -10.17 30.91
N THR A 333 1.74 -11.06 31.54
CA THR A 333 1.60 -11.16 32.99
C THR A 333 2.07 -12.54 33.46
N ASP A 334 2.33 -12.70 34.75
CA ASP A 334 2.68 -14.01 35.33
C ASP A 334 1.54 -15.03 35.16
N GLU A 335 0.31 -14.56 34.94
CA GLU A 335 -0.88 -15.40 34.70
C GLU A 335 -1.10 -15.72 33.21
N GLY A 336 -0.26 -15.20 32.32
CA GLY A 336 -0.36 -15.37 30.88
C GLY A 336 -0.42 -14.05 30.11
N ILE A 337 -0.97 -14.09 28.89
CA ILE A 337 -1.15 -12.92 28.04
C ILE A 337 -2.55 -12.39 28.21
N SER A 338 -2.71 -11.14 28.64
CA SER A 338 -3.99 -10.45 28.71
C SER A 338 -3.93 -9.12 27.95
N GLY A 339 -5.01 -8.77 27.26
CA GLY A 339 -5.11 -7.48 26.58
C GLY A 339 -5.24 -6.32 27.56
N CYS A 340 -4.74 -5.15 27.19
CA CYS A 340 -5.06 -3.90 27.86
C CYS A 340 -6.58 -3.66 27.79
N GLN A 341 -7.19 -3.13 28.86
CA GLN A 341 -8.65 -2.99 28.89
C GLN A 341 -9.16 -2.00 27.85
N TYR A 342 -8.52 -0.86 27.70
CA TYR A 342 -8.94 0.23 26.81
C TYR A 342 -7.73 0.91 26.21
N PHE A 343 -7.84 1.38 24.98
CA PHE A 343 -6.83 2.29 24.45
C PHE A 343 -7.08 3.72 24.94
N ILE A 344 -8.27 4.25 24.74
CA ILE A 344 -8.69 5.52 25.33
C ILE A 344 -9.77 5.25 26.37
N ASN A 345 -9.59 5.78 27.58
CA ASN A 345 -10.55 5.64 28.65
C ASN A 345 -10.64 6.95 29.44
N GLU A 346 -11.72 7.71 29.22
CA GLU A 346 -11.86 9.02 29.82
C GLU A 346 -13.14 9.14 30.66
N ASP A 347 -12.98 9.60 31.89
CA ASP A 347 -14.07 9.83 32.83
C ASP A 347 -14.20 11.32 33.27
N ARG A 348 -13.36 12.17 32.79
CA ARG A 348 -13.38 13.62 33.01
C ARG A 348 -13.95 14.34 31.78
N ALA A 349 -14.19 15.63 31.96
CA ALA A 349 -14.61 16.48 30.84
C ALA A 349 -13.54 16.54 29.76
N CYS A 350 -13.98 16.55 28.51
CA CYS A 350 -13.12 16.75 27.35
C CYS A 350 -13.91 17.35 26.19
N ASP A 351 -13.24 18.14 25.36
CA ASP A 351 -13.75 18.63 24.09
C ASP A 351 -12.69 18.42 23.01
N ILE A 352 -12.96 17.50 22.07
CA ILE A 352 -12.00 17.06 21.06
C ILE A 352 -12.60 17.31 19.67
N ASP A 353 -11.95 18.14 18.85
CA ASP A 353 -12.42 18.36 17.50
C ASP A 353 -12.21 17.12 16.62
N SER A 354 -11.06 16.45 16.73
CA SER A 354 -10.80 15.23 15.97
C SER A 354 -10.00 14.19 16.77
N LEU A 355 -10.53 12.99 16.87
CA LEU A 355 -9.84 11.80 17.36
C LEU A 355 -9.67 10.82 16.20
N GLY A 356 -8.41 10.56 15.78
CA GLY A 356 -8.12 9.87 14.54
C GLY A 356 -7.14 8.70 14.66
N PHE A 357 -7.42 7.66 13.88
CA PHE A 357 -6.53 6.53 13.62
C PHE A 357 -6.42 6.37 12.11
N THR A 358 -5.22 6.53 11.56
CA THR A 358 -4.99 6.43 10.11
C THR A 358 -3.83 5.48 9.83
N GLU A 359 -4.03 4.56 8.89
CA GLU A 359 -3.00 3.56 8.52
C GLU A 359 -2.47 2.75 9.70
N CYS A 360 -3.27 2.53 10.74
CA CYS A 360 -2.87 1.78 11.93
C CYS A 360 -3.27 0.31 11.87
N ASN A 361 -2.46 -0.55 12.53
CA ASN A 361 -2.90 -1.87 12.93
C ASN A 361 -3.18 -1.82 14.44
N ILE A 362 -4.42 -2.12 14.85
CA ILE A 362 -4.89 -1.96 16.23
C ILE A 362 -5.32 -3.32 16.75
N SER A 363 -4.77 -3.77 17.87
CA SER A 363 -5.03 -5.12 18.37
C SER A 363 -5.07 -5.24 19.89
N ASN A 364 -5.74 -6.30 20.35
CA ASN A 364 -5.62 -6.84 21.71
C ASN A 364 -6.12 -5.90 22.81
N MET A 365 -7.18 -5.13 22.56
CA MET A 365 -7.88 -4.42 23.64
C MET A 365 -8.95 -5.34 24.25
N GLU A 366 -8.80 -5.69 25.52
CA GLU A 366 -9.73 -6.59 26.20
C GLU A 366 -11.18 -6.08 26.17
N ARG A 367 -11.39 -4.74 26.27
CA ARG A 367 -12.71 -4.14 26.33
C ARG A 367 -13.01 -3.25 25.12
N ALA A 368 -12.48 -2.06 25.08
CA ALA A 368 -12.81 -1.07 24.04
C ALA A 368 -11.60 -0.39 23.45
N LEU A 369 -11.68 0.02 22.18
CA LEU A 369 -10.74 0.97 21.62
C LEU A 369 -10.94 2.34 22.27
N VAL A 370 -12.18 2.81 22.34
CA VAL A 370 -12.52 4.11 22.92
C VAL A 370 -13.65 3.96 23.91
N ASN A 371 -13.46 4.47 25.14
CA ASN A 371 -14.46 4.47 26.20
C ASN A 371 -14.56 5.86 26.82
N PHE A 372 -15.65 6.57 26.54
CA PHE A 372 -16.03 7.81 27.19
C PHE A 372 -17.10 7.50 28.23
N LYS A 373 -16.79 7.71 29.51
CA LYS A 373 -17.63 7.20 30.62
C LYS A 373 -18.12 8.25 31.63
N ALA A 374 -17.90 9.55 31.35
CA ALA A 374 -18.52 10.60 32.15
C ALA A 374 -20.03 10.72 31.86
N SER A 375 -20.79 11.15 32.83
CA SER A 375 -22.22 11.38 32.65
C SER A 375 -22.53 12.69 31.91
N SER A 376 -21.56 13.58 31.80
CA SER A 376 -21.63 14.87 31.09
C SER A 376 -20.23 15.47 30.90
N GLY A 377 -20.13 16.52 30.08
CA GLY A 377 -18.91 17.26 29.86
C GLY A 377 -17.99 16.63 28.82
N GLN A 378 -18.46 15.62 28.07
CA GLN A 378 -17.65 14.97 27.04
C GLN A 378 -18.18 15.26 25.65
N SER A 379 -17.32 15.79 24.79
CA SER A 379 -17.61 16.12 23.39
C SER A 379 -16.51 15.62 22.47
N VAL A 380 -16.89 15.02 21.36
CA VAL A 380 -16.02 14.71 20.22
C VAL A 380 -16.73 15.10 18.92
N ASN A 381 -16.13 15.96 18.13
CA ASN A 381 -16.75 16.37 16.88
C ASN A 381 -16.58 15.29 15.79
N LEU A 382 -15.39 14.71 15.67
CA LEU A 382 -15.08 13.64 14.70
C LEU A 382 -14.27 12.53 15.36
N LEU A 383 -14.77 11.30 15.30
CA LEU A 383 -13.99 10.07 15.49
C LEU A 383 -13.78 9.42 14.13
N ILE A 384 -12.54 9.20 13.72
CA ILE A 384 -12.22 8.61 12.41
C ILE A 384 -11.25 7.43 12.54
N ILE A 385 -11.55 6.33 11.84
CA ILE A 385 -10.66 5.19 11.63
C ILE A 385 -10.56 4.99 10.12
N ASP A 386 -9.40 5.30 9.55
CA ASP A 386 -9.17 5.27 8.10
C ASP A 386 -7.96 4.41 7.75
N ASN A 387 -8.13 3.57 6.75
CA ASN A 387 -7.09 2.67 6.25
C ASN A 387 -6.43 1.81 7.35
N CYS A 388 -7.23 1.34 8.32
CA CYS A 388 -6.76 0.57 9.47
C CYS A 388 -7.13 -0.92 9.37
N ILE A 389 -6.36 -1.75 10.08
CA ILE A 389 -6.75 -3.12 10.43
C ILE A 389 -6.95 -3.15 11.95
N SER A 390 -8.16 -3.52 12.39
CA SER A 390 -8.49 -3.66 13.80
C SER A 390 -8.90 -5.10 14.10
N ASN A 391 -8.24 -5.72 15.09
CA ASN A 391 -8.43 -7.14 15.35
C ASN A 391 -8.37 -7.47 16.85
N ASN A 392 -9.20 -8.43 17.28
CA ASN A 392 -9.18 -9.01 18.61
C ASN A 392 -9.51 -8.01 19.73
N HIS A 393 -10.74 -7.52 19.73
CA HIS A 393 -11.23 -6.57 20.74
C HIS A 393 -12.53 -7.03 21.38
N GLY A 394 -12.76 -6.56 22.65
CA GLY A 394 -14.06 -6.62 23.28
C GLY A 394 -14.46 -7.97 23.81
N THR A 395 -13.53 -8.79 24.27
CA THR A 395 -13.83 -10.04 25.02
C THR A 395 -14.37 -9.75 26.41
N GLY A 396 -14.02 -8.60 27.01
CA GLY A 396 -14.41 -8.16 28.35
C GLY A 396 -15.78 -7.51 28.47
N GLY A 397 -16.65 -7.58 27.45
CA GLY A 397 -18.05 -7.15 27.53
C GLY A 397 -18.32 -5.65 27.35
N TYR A 398 -17.39 -4.90 26.75
CA TYR A 398 -17.55 -3.49 26.37
C TYR A 398 -17.63 -3.35 24.85
N ALA A 399 -18.35 -2.33 24.38
CA ALA A 399 -18.41 -2.00 22.96
C ALA A 399 -17.04 -1.52 22.46
N PHE A 400 -16.74 -1.81 21.20
CA PHE A 400 -15.51 -1.34 20.54
C PHE A 400 -15.40 0.19 20.59
N ILE A 401 -16.49 0.89 20.27
CA ILE A 401 -16.68 2.32 20.51
C ILE A 401 -17.76 2.46 21.57
N CYS A 402 -17.37 2.82 22.80
CA CYS A 402 -18.22 2.82 23.97
C CYS A 402 -18.45 4.25 24.50
N MET A 403 -19.71 4.72 24.42
CA MET A 403 -20.17 6.04 24.86
C MET A 403 -21.51 5.90 25.60
N ASN A 404 -21.60 4.93 26.52
CA ASN A 404 -22.86 4.47 27.10
C ASN A 404 -23.22 5.13 28.45
N LYS A 405 -22.55 6.23 28.81
CA LYS A 405 -22.82 6.93 30.10
C LYS A 405 -23.50 8.29 29.95
N GLY A 406 -23.09 9.11 28.97
CA GLY A 406 -23.67 10.42 28.80
C GLY A 406 -22.91 11.38 27.93
N MET A 407 -22.41 10.88 26.81
CA MET A 407 -21.71 11.70 25.81
C MET A 407 -22.56 12.90 25.41
N ASP A 408 -22.07 14.11 25.65
CA ASP A 408 -22.82 15.34 25.36
C ASP A 408 -22.88 15.60 23.86
N LYS A 409 -21.76 15.36 23.17
CA LYS A 409 -21.67 15.59 21.73
C LYS A 409 -20.78 14.54 21.06
N ILE A 410 -21.30 13.86 20.06
CA ILE A 410 -20.55 13.10 19.08
C ILE A 410 -21.21 13.31 17.70
N ASN A 411 -20.62 14.14 16.87
CA ASN A 411 -21.25 14.52 15.61
C ASN A 411 -21.03 13.49 14.52
N ASN A 412 -19.80 13.03 14.37
CA ASN A 412 -19.44 12.14 13.28
C ASN A 412 -18.56 10.99 13.79
N ILE A 413 -18.90 9.78 13.39
CA ILE A 413 -18.06 8.59 13.50
C ILE A 413 -17.84 8.08 12.07
N LYS A 414 -16.60 8.00 11.63
CA LYS A 414 -16.23 7.56 10.28
C LYS A 414 -15.30 6.35 10.32
N PHE A 415 -15.73 5.28 9.69
CA PHE A 415 -14.90 4.11 9.43
C PHE A 415 -14.73 3.99 7.93
N VAL A 416 -13.50 4.11 7.44
CA VAL A 416 -13.20 4.21 6.01
C VAL A 416 -12.06 3.27 5.65
N ASN A 417 -12.17 2.59 4.50
CA ASN A 417 -11.09 1.76 3.93
C ASN A 417 -10.44 0.79 4.93
N SER A 418 -11.22 0.22 5.84
CA SER A 418 -10.69 -0.47 7.01
C SER A 418 -11.27 -1.86 7.18
N THR A 419 -10.49 -2.73 7.82
CA THR A 419 -10.91 -4.09 8.18
C THR A 419 -11.06 -4.20 9.69
N PHE A 420 -12.20 -4.73 10.13
CA PHE A 420 -12.55 -4.98 11.52
C PHE A 420 -12.85 -6.47 11.70
N SER A 421 -11.98 -7.17 12.39
CA SER A 421 -12.12 -8.62 12.59
C SER A 421 -12.05 -8.97 14.07
N ASN A 422 -12.85 -9.95 14.49
CA ASN A 422 -12.89 -10.40 15.88
C ASN A 422 -13.16 -9.24 16.85
N ILE A 423 -14.20 -8.44 16.57
CA ILE A 423 -14.55 -7.25 17.34
C ILE A 423 -15.79 -7.52 18.17
N SER A 424 -15.75 -7.09 19.46
CA SER A 424 -16.89 -7.19 20.38
C SER A 424 -17.35 -8.63 20.60
N LEU A 425 -16.41 -9.53 20.85
CA LEU A 425 -16.65 -10.98 20.99
C LEU A 425 -17.39 -11.37 22.28
N GLY A 426 -17.32 -10.53 23.32
CA GLY A 426 -18.08 -10.71 24.55
C GLY A 426 -19.56 -10.29 24.40
N LYS A 427 -20.25 -10.09 25.52
CA LYS A 427 -21.62 -9.52 25.52
C LYS A 427 -21.57 -8.01 25.26
N SER A 428 -21.15 -7.61 24.05
CA SER A 428 -20.90 -6.22 23.73
C SER A 428 -21.26 -5.87 22.29
N SER A 429 -21.42 -4.57 22.04
CA SER A 429 -21.75 -4.00 20.74
C SER A 429 -20.50 -3.53 20.00
N VAL A 430 -20.60 -3.33 18.69
CA VAL A 430 -19.53 -2.61 17.95
C VAL A 430 -19.58 -1.13 18.34
N PHE A 431 -20.78 -0.53 18.28
CA PHE A 431 -21.00 0.83 18.75
C PHE A 431 -22.03 0.83 19.89
N ASP A 432 -21.70 1.45 21.01
CA ASP A 432 -22.66 1.73 22.08
C ASP A 432 -22.75 3.23 22.36
N LEU A 433 -23.75 3.85 21.78
CA LEU A 433 -24.09 5.26 21.89
C LEU A 433 -25.40 5.43 22.68
N SER A 434 -25.75 4.47 23.52
CA SER A 434 -27.09 4.39 24.15
C SER A 434 -27.47 5.60 25.02
N LYS A 435 -26.48 6.37 25.47
CA LYS A 435 -26.70 7.59 26.26
C LYS A 435 -26.22 8.88 25.59
N ALA A 436 -25.92 8.83 24.29
CA ALA A 436 -25.54 10.03 23.55
C ALA A 436 -26.65 11.08 23.56
N LYS A 437 -26.29 12.35 23.73
CA LYS A 437 -27.24 13.47 23.86
C LYS A 437 -27.35 14.32 22.57
N SER A 438 -26.43 14.17 21.64
CA SER A 438 -26.45 14.85 20.34
C SER A 438 -26.87 13.93 19.20
N SER A 439 -27.30 14.50 18.09
CA SER A 439 -27.43 13.73 16.84
C SER A 439 -26.04 13.29 16.34
N THR A 440 -25.97 12.08 15.81
CA THR A 440 -24.71 11.48 15.36
C THR A 440 -24.87 10.91 13.96
N THR A 441 -23.90 11.15 13.09
CA THR A 441 -23.77 10.44 11.83
C THR A 441 -22.70 9.36 11.96
N ILE A 442 -23.07 8.11 11.69
CA ILE A 442 -22.15 6.98 11.56
C ILE A 442 -21.99 6.73 10.06
N ASP A 443 -20.79 6.91 9.54
CA ASP A 443 -20.44 6.73 8.12
C ASP A 443 -19.43 5.61 8.01
N ILE A 444 -19.84 4.49 7.39
CA ILE A 444 -19.03 3.29 7.18
C ILE A 444 -18.86 3.13 5.68
N ASN A 445 -17.66 3.32 5.17
CA ASN A 445 -17.38 3.29 3.75
C ASN A 445 -16.18 2.41 3.39
N ALA A 446 -16.36 1.52 2.43
CA ALA A 446 -15.30 0.62 1.94
C ALA A 446 -14.64 -0.18 3.09
N CYS A 447 -15.45 -0.75 3.98
CA CYS A 447 -14.98 -1.51 5.14
C CYS A 447 -15.32 -3.00 5.03
N THR A 448 -14.52 -3.82 5.71
CA THR A 448 -14.79 -5.26 5.88
C THR A 448 -14.96 -5.57 7.36
N PHE A 449 -16.11 -6.11 7.75
CA PHE A 449 -16.38 -6.62 9.11
C PHE A 449 -16.42 -8.14 9.07
N TYR A 450 -15.65 -8.78 9.93
CA TYR A 450 -15.59 -10.24 10.02
C TYR A 450 -15.60 -10.71 11.47
N ASN A 451 -16.47 -11.65 11.80
CA ASN A 451 -16.58 -12.25 13.12
C ASN A 451 -16.80 -11.19 14.20
N VAL A 452 -17.84 -10.39 14.03
CA VAL A 452 -18.19 -9.26 14.90
C VAL A 452 -19.52 -9.49 15.60
N VAL A 453 -19.73 -8.77 16.71
CA VAL A 453 -20.93 -8.80 17.57
C VAL A 453 -21.10 -10.11 18.32
N GLY A 454 -20.78 -10.08 19.60
CA GLY A 454 -20.93 -11.21 20.51
C GLY A 454 -22.37 -11.45 20.95
N ALA A 455 -22.53 -12.34 21.94
CA ALA A 455 -23.83 -12.73 22.47
C ALA A 455 -24.57 -11.52 23.05
N ASP A 456 -25.83 -11.33 22.65
CA ASP A 456 -26.71 -10.24 23.10
C ASP A 456 -26.18 -8.81 22.80
N GLY A 457 -25.06 -8.68 22.15
CA GLY A 457 -24.52 -7.40 21.68
C GLY A 457 -25.26 -6.89 20.43
N TYR A 458 -25.08 -5.62 20.13
CA TYR A 458 -25.64 -4.98 18.93
C TYR A 458 -24.52 -4.58 17.96
N PHE A 459 -24.82 -4.58 16.68
CA PHE A 459 -23.95 -3.88 15.75
C PHE A 459 -23.91 -2.39 16.10
N ILE A 460 -25.09 -1.77 16.28
CA ILE A 460 -25.21 -0.41 16.81
C ILE A 460 -26.27 -0.39 17.90
N ASN A 461 -25.89 0.00 19.12
CA ASN A 461 -26.79 0.25 20.23
C ASN A 461 -26.91 1.76 20.53
N ALA A 462 -28.06 2.33 20.26
CA ALA A 462 -28.39 3.72 20.57
C ALA A 462 -29.82 3.83 21.15
N LYS A 463 -30.22 2.83 21.91
CA LYS A 463 -31.59 2.67 22.41
C LYS A 463 -32.14 3.89 23.17
N ASP A 464 -31.33 4.45 24.05
CA ASP A 464 -31.73 5.55 24.90
C ASP A 464 -31.08 6.88 24.47
N ALA A 465 -30.52 6.93 23.27
CA ALA A 465 -29.99 8.16 22.71
C ALA A 465 -31.10 9.21 22.57
N LYS A 466 -30.84 10.43 23.04
CA LYS A 466 -31.86 11.50 23.08
C LYS A 466 -32.07 12.20 21.75
N GLN A 467 -31.16 12.00 20.81
CA GLN A 467 -31.15 12.59 19.50
C GLN A 467 -31.02 11.52 18.42
N GLY A 468 -31.41 11.82 17.19
CA GLY A 468 -31.40 10.86 16.09
C GLY A 468 -29.99 10.47 15.66
N ILE A 469 -29.89 9.24 15.19
CA ILE A 469 -28.65 8.71 14.60
C ILE A 469 -28.89 8.47 13.12
N LYS A 470 -27.99 8.99 12.26
CA LYS A 470 -27.96 8.70 10.83
C LYS A 470 -26.87 7.67 10.56
N ILE A 471 -27.21 6.62 9.79
CA ILE A 471 -26.27 5.55 9.48
C ILE A 471 -26.12 5.46 7.96
N LYS A 472 -24.92 5.65 7.47
CA LYS A 472 -24.56 5.44 6.09
C LYS A 472 -23.58 4.27 6.00
N MET A 473 -23.88 3.31 5.13
CA MET A 473 -22.96 2.22 4.80
C MET A 473 -22.80 2.16 3.29
N ASN A 474 -21.59 2.26 2.81
CA ASN A 474 -21.32 2.20 1.38
C ASN A 474 -20.16 1.25 1.12
N LYS A 475 -20.25 0.46 0.06
CA LYS A 475 -19.18 -0.46 -0.37
C LYS A 475 -18.61 -1.30 0.79
N THR A 476 -19.44 -1.76 1.71
CA THR A 476 -19.03 -2.47 2.91
C THR A 476 -19.40 -3.94 2.87
N ILE A 477 -18.53 -4.80 3.38
CA ILE A 477 -18.78 -6.24 3.53
C ILE A 477 -19.05 -6.55 5.01
N LEU A 478 -20.18 -7.19 5.28
CA LEU A 478 -20.57 -7.74 6.57
C LEU A 478 -20.45 -9.26 6.51
N ALA A 479 -19.42 -9.81 7.15
CA ALA A 479 -19.10 -11.23 7.05
C ALA A 479 -18.95 -11.88 8.43
N LYS A 480 -19.77 -12.89 8.68
CA LYS A 480 -19.81 -13.68 9.90
C LYS A 480 -20.10 -12.85 11.17
N THR A 481 -21.17 -13.18 11.86
CA THR A 481 -21.41 -12.74 13.24
C THR A 481 -20.66 -13.63 14.23
N ALA A 482 -20.14 -13.05 15.31
CA ALA A 482 -19.38 -13.81 16.31
C ALA A 482 -20.28 -14.74 17.15
N ASN A 483 -21.58 -14.45 17.24
CA ASN A 483 -22.53 -15.22 18.03
C ASN A 483 -23.91 -15.27 17.34
N PRO A 484 -24.63 -16.41 17.37
CA PRO A 484 -25.97 -16.53 16.79
C PRO A 484 -27.01 -15.62 17.48
N ASN A 485 -26.80 -15.18 18.74
CA ASN A 485 -27.67 -14.24 19.45
C ASN A 485 -27.27 -12.77 19.23
N ALA A 486 -26.37 -12.49 18.28
CA ALA A 486 -26.02 -11.12 17.89
C ALA A 486 -27.26 -10.34 17.43
N ARG A 487 -27.28 -9.04 17.68
CA ARG A 487 -28.37 -8.14 17.32
C ARG A 487 -27.87 -7.06 16.37
N GLY A 488 -28.77 -6.61 15.50
CA GLY A 488 -28.45 -5.58 14.50
C GLY A 488 -28.41 -4.15 15.07
N ILE A 489 -29.30 -3.31 14.61
CA ILE A 489 -29.33 -1.89 14.98
C ILE A 489 -30.50 -1.63 15.93
N GLN A 490 -30.22 -1.01 17.07
CA GLN A 490 -31.21 -0.47 17.98
C GLN A 490 -30.98 1.04 18.11
N ALA A 491 -31.61 1.82 17.26
CA ALA A 491 -31.53 3.27 17.25
C ALA A 491 -32.86 3.88 16.78
N TRP A 492 -33.11 5.12 17.13
CA TRP A 492 -34.31 5.86 16.76
C TRP A 492 -33.98 6.91 15.72
N ASP A 493 -34.84 7.03 14.72
CA ASP A 493 -34.78 8.12 13.75
C ASP A 493 -35.68 9.27 14.22
N LEU A 494 -35.11 10.44 14.37
CA LEU A 494 -35.88 11.64 14.75
C LEU A 494 -36.74 12.20 13.62
N ASP A 495 -36.32 11.97 12.37
CA ASP A 495 -37.05 12.45 11.19
C ASP A 495 -38.34 11.61 10.97
N ALA A 496 -38.45 10.43 11.59
CA ALA A 496 -39.57 9.50 11.49
C ALA A 496 -40.48 9.52 12.72
N ASN A 497 -40.92 10.68 13.21
CA ASN A 497 -41.92 10.83 14.27
C ASN A 497 -41.72 9.92 15.50
N LYS A 498 -40.68 10.09 16.26
CA LYS A 498 -40.35 9.49 17.56
C LYS A 498 -40.46 7.96 17.74
N ASN A 499 -41.00 7.21 16.79
CA ASN A 499 -41.20 5.77 16.85
C ASN A 499 -40.56 4.99 15.69
N GLY A 500 -39.79 5.64 14.81
CA GLY A 500 -39.13 5.00 13.67
C GLY A 500 -37.81 4.34 14.06
N VAL A 501 -37.61 3.11 13.63
CA VAL A 501 -36.30 2.46 13.70
C VAL A 501 -35.44 3.01 12.58
N VAL A 502 -34.21 3.41 12.89
CA VAL A 502 -33.24 3.87 11.89
C VAL A 502 -32.99 2.76 10.86
N LYS A 503 -33.22 3.10 9.60
CA LYS A 503 -32.80 2.27 8.49
C LYS A 503 -31.46 2.81 7.97
N PRO A 504 -30.42 1.97 7.88
CA PRO A 504 -29.15 2.39 7.27
C PRO A 504 -29.38 2.78 5.80
N ASP A 505 -28.79 3.89 5.39
CA ASP A 505 -28.57 4.18 3.95
C ASP A 505 -27.40 3.30 3.49
N ALA A 506 -27.74 2.15 2.88
CA ALA A 506 -26.78 1.09 2.55
C ALA A 506 -26.65 0.92 1.04
N THR A 507 -25.67 1.57 0.45
CA THR A 507 -25.37 1.47 -0.99
C THR A 507 -24.22 0.50 -1.23
N ALA A 508 -24.37 -0.45 -2.18
CA ALA A 508 -23.36 -1.45 -2.50
C ALA A 508 -22.75 -2.13 -1.24
N THR A 509 -23.57 -2.35 -0.21
CA THR A 509 -23.19 -3.07 1.02
C THR A 509 -23.73 -4.49 0.96
N TYR A 510 -22.90 -5.47 1.29
CA TYR A 510 -23.18 -6.88 1.14
C TYR A 510 -22.99 -7.65 2.44
N GLN A 511 -23.84 -8.65 2.68
CA GLN A 511 -23.64 -9.61 3.78
C GLN A 511 -23.50 -11.04 3.26
N THR A 512 -22.64 -11.82 3.92
CA THR A 512 -22.49 -13.26 3.70
C THR A 512 -23.60 -14.04 4.41
N THR A 513 -23.83 -15.33 4.05
CA THR A 513 -24.89 -16.16 4.67
C THR A 513 -24.67 -16.42 6.15
N ASP A 514 -23.45 -16.38 6.65
CA ASP A 514 -23.07 -16.55 8.05
C ASP A 514 -23.02 -15.23 8.84
N PHE A 515 -23.40 -14.11 8.22
CA PHE A 515 -23.67 -12.85 8.93
C PHE A 515 -25.17 -12.68 9.14
N SER A 516 -25.63 -12.85 10.37
CA SER A 516 -27.06 -12.76 10.67
C SER A 516 -27.30 -12.21 12.06
N PHE A 517 -28.44 -11.58 12.26
CA PHE A 517 -28.88 -11.07 13.54
C PHE A 517 -30.15 -11.78 14.01
N TYR A 518 -30.14 -12.18 15.27
CA TYR A 518 -31.33 -12.75 15.91
C TYR A 518 -32.49 -11.75 16.00
N LYS A 519 -32.18 -10.46 16.28
CA LYS A 519 -33.15 -9.34 16.36
C LYS A 519 -32.55 -8.07 15.73
N ASN A 520 -33.43 -7.14 15.41
CA ASN A 520 -33.07 -5.81 14.94
C ASN A 520 -32.21 -5.86 13.65
N SER A 521 -32.50 -6.80 12.76
CA SER A 521 -31.86 -6.92 11.46
C SER A 521 -32.13 -5.67 10.62
N PHE A 522 -31.23 -5.37 9.72
CA PHE A 522 -31.38 -4.35 8.70
C PHE A 522 -31.10 -4.94 7.31
N GLU A 523 -31.57 -4.29 6.28
CA GLU A 523 -31.50 -4.78 4.92
C GLU A 523 -30.23 -4.28 4.22
N VAL A 524 -29.49 -5.20 3.61
CA VAL A 524 -28.37 -4.99 2.71
C VAL A 524 -28.41 -6.06 1.61
N ASN A 525 -27.59 -5.96 0.59
CA ASN A 525 -27.48 -6.99 -0.43
C ASN A 525 -26.99 -8.30 0.17
N LYS A 526 -27.59 -9.42 -0.19
CA LYS A 526 -27.23 -10.75 0.31
C LYS A 526 -26.39 -11.49 -0.70
N LEU A 527 -25.30 -12.06 -0.24
CA LEU A 527 -24.53 -13.04 -0.99
C LEU A 527 -25.09 -14.44 -0.72
N GLU A 528 -24.99 -15.33 -1.71
CA GLU A 528 -25.38 -16.73 -1.58
C GLU A 528 -24.25 -17.62 -1.03
N VAL A 529 -23.20 -17.01 -0.45
CA VAL A 529 -22.02 -17.69 0.07
C VAL A 529 -21.69 -17.27 1.49
N ALA A 530 -21.10 -18.18 2.25
CA ALA A 530 -20.53 -17.88 3.56
C ALA A 530 -19.17 -17.18 3.44
N SER A 531 -18.73 -16.56 4.51
CA SER A 531 -17.44 -15.83 4.58
C SER A 531 -16.23 -16.66 4.14
N GLY A 532 -16.18 -17.96 4.45
CA GLY A 532 -15.10 -18.85 4.02
C GLY A 532 -14.97 -19.01 2.49
N SER A 533 -16.08 -18.80 1.74
CA SER A 533 -16.07 -18.81 0.28
C SER A 533 -15.94 -17.41 -0.32
N ALA A 534 -16.27 -16.36 0.45
CA ALA A 534 -16.13 -14.98 -0.01
C ALA A 534 -14.68 -14.48 0.01
N PHE A 535 -13.86 -15.00 0.92
CA PHE A 535 -12.47 -14.58 1.14
C PHE A 535 -11.46 -15.73 0.97
N LYS A 536 -10.19 -15.38 0.75
CA LYS A 536 -9.10 -16.35 0.61
C LYS A 536 -8.88 -17.15 1.91
N ASN A 537 -8.71 -16.47 3.04
CA ASN A 537 -8.46 -17.10 4.34
C ASN A 537 -8.79 -16.13 5.50
N ALA A 538 -10.06 -15.73 5.61
CA ALA A 538 -10.51 -14.75 6.60
C ALA A 538 -10.21 -15.15 8.06
N ALA A 539 -10.18 -16.45 8.36
CA ALA A 539 -9.87 -16.94 9.71
C ALA A 539 -8.45 -16.58 10.16
N ASN A 540 -7.53 -16.43 9.23
CA ASN A 540 -6.13 -16.04 9.46
C ASN A 540 -5.83 -14.58 9.06
N GLY A 541 -6.88 -13.75 8.87
CA GLY A 541 -6.72 -12.33 8.57
C GLY A 541 -6.46 -11.99 7.10
N GLU A 542 -6.58 -12.97 6.17
CA GLU A 542 -6.44 -12.73 4.74
C GLU A 542 -7.81 -12.54 4.07
N PHE A 543 -8.21 -11.31 3.85
CA PHE A 543 -9.52 -10.94 3.31
C PHE A 543 -9.52 -10.69 1.80
N TYR A 544 -8.51 -11.17 1.06
CA TYR A 544 -8.51 -11.12 -0.40
C TYR A 544 -9.79 -11.74 -0.95
N LEU A 545 -10.47 -11.01 -1.84
CA LEU A 545 -11.75 -11.42 -2.36
C LEU A 545 -11.63 -12.65 -3.26
N LYS A 546 -12.63 -13.53 -3.18
CA LYS A 546 -12.88 -14.67 -4.09
C LYS A 546 -14.24 -14.59 -4.77
N ASN A 547 -15.11 -13.72 -4.30
CA ASN A 547 -16.45 -13.56 -4.82
C ASN A 547 -16.46 -12.54 -5.95
N SER A 548 -16.89 -12.97 -7.14
CA SER A 548 -16.85 -12.15 -8.36
C SER A 548 -17.73 -10.88 -8.30
N ILE A 549 -18.82 -10.89 -7.53
CA ILE A 549 -19.67 -9.71 -7.33
C ILE A 549 -18.89 -8.66 -6.55
N LEU A 550 -18.28 -9.06 -5.42
CA LEU A 550 -17.51 -8.15 -4.56
C LEU A 550 -16.29 -7.56 -5.28
N GLU A 551 -15.59 -8.40 -6.08
CA GLU A 551 -14.45 -7.95 -6.89
C GLU A 551 -14.88 -6.95 -7.96
N LYS A 552 -15.93 -7.26 -8.74
CA LYS A 552 -16.44 -6.41 -9.81
C LYS A 552 -16.90 -5.04 -9.29
N GLU A 553 -17.58 -5.01 -8.16
CA GLU A 553 -18.11 -3.79 -7.56
C GLU A 553 -17.12 -3.08 -6.64
N LYS A 554 -15.94 -3.67 -6.43
CA LYS A 554 -14.87 -3.15 -5.55
C LYS A 554 -15.40 -2.82 -4.16
N VAL A 555 -15.95 -3.84 -3.50
CA VAL A 555 -16.57 -3.73 -2.19
C VAL A 555 -15.62 -4.23 -1.10
N GLY A 556 -15.68 -3.60 0.06
CA GLY A 556 -14.82 -3.91 1.21
C GLY A 556 -13.58 -3.02 1.28
N ASP A 557 -12.70 -3.34 2.18
CA ASP A 557 -11.44 -2.63 2.36
C ASP A 557 -10.58 -2.75 1.09
N PRO A 558 -10.17 -1.63 0.48
CA PRO A 558 -9.46 -1.61 -0.80
C PRO A 558 -8.16 -2.42 -0.83
N ARG A 559 -7.48 -2.59 0.31
CA ARG A 559 -6.22 -3.37 0.38
C ARG A 559 -6.38 -4.84 -0.01
N TRP A 560 -7.60 -5.38 0.03
CA TRP A 560 -7.90 -6.77 -0.29
C TRP A 560 -8.50 -6.97 -1.69
N ILE A 561 -8.67 -5.89 -2.45
CA ILE A 561 -9.18 -5.90 -3.82
C ILE A 561 -7.99 -5.98 -4.78
N ARG A 562 -7.96 -6.97 -5.67
CA ARG A 562 -6.89 -7.16 -6.67
C ARG A 562 -7.21 -6.49 -7.98
#